data_5ae71523402adb7d8e7c94ac9e381358
#
_entry.id   5ae71523402adb7d8e7c94ac9e381358
#
_cell.length_a   1.000
_cell.length_b   1.000
_cell.length_c   1.000
_cell.angle_alpha   90.00
_cell.angle_beta   90.00
_cell.angle_gamma   90.00
#
_symmetry.space_group_name_H-M   'P 1'
#
loop_
_entity.id
_entity.type
_entity.pdbx_description
1 polymer ?
#
loop_
_entity_poly.entity_id
_entity_poly.type
_entity_poly.pdbx_seq_one_letter_code
_entity_poly.pdbx_strand_id
1 'polypeptide(L)'
;MLARAKNDNEETAVGESIDLVRLNFNPQAQLGLNIVLALVMFGIALDLRVADFKVALRTPKALAIGLVSHHLLFPAFTFALVMLVRPAPSIGLGMLLVASCPAGHISNFFTHRARGKTELSVSISTLSMLASIVMTPLNVGFWAAQDAQMGALLRSFSLDPLHMLGDIAMLLGVPLAAGMLIAARLPAFAKKAHGPMRVFSLLVLVGFVVGALALNWAVFREYARFVVFVVLIHNALALAGGYGFARAAGLVERDRRSVAFETGIQNSGLGLVLVFNFFDGLGGMAIVTAWWGIWHIVAGMILSTYWMRRPPLPARAAVAGQA
;
A
#
# COMPACT_ATOMS: atom_id res chain seq x y z
N MET A 1 5.14 -37.33 16.76
CA MET A 1 6.40 -36.57 16.73
C MET A 1 7.03 -36.54 15.33
N LEU A 2 7.26 -37.68 14.69
CA LEU A 2 7.91 -37.75 13.37
C LEU A 2 7.14 -37.05 12.22
N ALA A 3 5.81 -37.07 12.24
CA ALA A 3 5.00 -36.36 11.21
C ALA A 3 5.07 -34.83 11.34
N ARG A 4 5.24 -34.31 12.56
CA ARG A 4 5.37 -32.88 12.83
C ARG A 4 6.75 -32.36 12.42
N ALA A 5 7.81 -33.13 12.73
CA ALA A 5 9.17 -32.81 12.32
C ALA A 5 9.37 -32.87 10.78
N LYS A 6 8.65 -33.77 10.09
CA LYS A 6 8.66 -33.83 8.62
C LYS A 6 7.97 -32.63 7.98
N ASN A 7 6.84 -32.19 8.57
CA ASN A 7 6.12 -30.99 8.11
C ASN A 7 6.95 -29.73 8.35
N ASP A 8 7.61 -29.59 9.51
CA ASP A 8 8.46 -28.46 9.85
C ASP A 8 9.70 -28.38 8.93
N ASN A 9 10.26 -29.52 8.52
CA ASN A 9 11.37 -29.58 7.57
C ASN A 9 10.94 -29.27 6.12
N GLU A 10 9.74 -29.68 5.70
CA GLU A 10 9.20 -29.33 4.37
C GLU A 10 8.81 -27.84 4.30
N GLU A 11 8.23 -27.26 5.36
CA GLU A 11 7.93 -25.85 5.42
C GLU A 11 9.17 -24.96 5.46
N THR A 12 10.25 -25.37 6.17
CA THR A 12 11.53 -24.65 6.15
C THR A 12 12.22 -24.74 4.80
N ALA A 13 12.23 -25.90 4.14
CA ALA A 13 12.81 -26.07 2.82
C ALA A 13 12.07 -25.30 1.73
N VAL A 14 10.73 -25.21 1.81
CA VAL A 14 9.89 -24.41 0.92
C VAL A 14 10.17 -22.92 1.15
N GLY A 15 10.31 -22.48 2.42
CA GLY A 15 10.64 -21.10 2.76
C GLY A 15 12.00 -20.65 2.21
N GLU A 16 13.02 -21.47 2.35
CA GLU A 16 14.35 -21.18 1.81
C GLU A 16 14.36 -21.07 0.28
N SER A 17 13.51 -21.82 -0.42
CA SER A 17 13.46 -21.77 -1.88
C SER A 17 12.85 -20.46 -2.40
N ILE A 18 11.84 -19.88 -1.75
CA ILE A 18 11.20 -18.64 -2.24
C ILE A 18 12.09 -17.41 -2.08
N ASP A 19 12.99 -17.41 -1.11
CA ASP A 19 13.96 -16.33 -0.89
C ASP A 19 15.05 -16.30 -2.00
N LEU A 20 15.24 -17.40 -2.72
CA LEU A 20 16.13 -17.50 -3.87
C LEU A 20 15.44 -17.26 -5.21
N VAL A 21 14.10 -17.34 -5.25
CA VAL A 21 13.34 -17.13 -6.49
C VAL A 21 13.43 -15.66 -6.90
N ARG A 22 13.80 -15.44 -8.16
CA ARG A 22 13.69 -14.14 -8.83
C ARG A 22 12.64 -14.27 -9.92
N LEU A 23 11.68 -13.37 -9.93
CA LEU A 23 10.69 -13.37 -10.99
C LEU A 23 11.33 -12.89 -12.29
N ASN A 24 11.01 -13.60 -13.37
CA ASN A 24 11.51 -13.26 -14.71
C ASN A 24 10.99 -11.89 -15.15
N PHE A 25 11.91 -10.92 -15.16
CA PHE A 25 11.64 -9.59 -15.65
C PHE A 25 12.84 -9.11 -16.46
N ASN A 26 12.66 -8.87 -17.76
CA ASN A 26 13.76 -8.39 -18.56
C ASN A 26 13.94 -6.86 -18.38
N PRO A 27 15.15 -6.29 -18.64
CA PRO A 27 15.42 -4.86 -18.48
C PRO A 27 14.49 -3.95 -19.30
N GLN A 28 14.01 -4.40 -20.47
CA GLN A 28 13.08 -3.64 -21.30
C GLN A 28 11.69 -3.57 -20.65
N ALA A 29 11.23 -4.65 -20.02
CA ALA A 29 10.00 -4.68 -19.25
C ALA A 29 10.11 -3.78 -18.00
N GLN A 30 11.28 -3.68 -17.37
CA GLN A 30 11.52 -2.78 -16.24
C GLN A 30 11.42 -1.31 -16.65
N LEU A 31 12.01 -0.91 -17.78
CA LEU A 31 11.84 0.44 -18.31
C LEU A 31 10.37 0.75 -18.59
N GLY A 32 9.66 -0.20 -19.22
CA GLY A 32 8.22 -0.07 -19.47
C GLY A 32 7.44 0.13 -18.18
N LEU A 33 7.77 -0.63 -17.13
CA LEU A 33 7.16 -0.52 -15.81
C LEU A 33 7.37 0.87 -15.19
N ASN A 34 8.59 1.40 -15.26
CA ASN A 34 8.92 2.71 -14.73
C ASN A 34 8.17 3.83 -15.47
N ILE A 35 8.07 3.74 -16.79
CA ILE A 35 7.28 4.68 -17.61
C ILE A 35 5.80 4.61 -17.22
N VAL A 36 5.26 3.40 -17.09
CA VAL A 36 3.88 3.18 -16.66
C VAL A 36 3.63 3.79 -15.29
N LEU A 37 4.51 3.53 -14.33
CA LEU A 37 4.37 4.14 -13.00
C LEU A 37 4.43 5.66 -13.06
N ALA A 38 5.37 6.22 -13.82
CA ALA A 38 5.48 7.67 -13.99
C ALA A 38 4.18 8.26 -14.58
N LEU A 39 3.57 7.60 -15.56
CA LEU A 39 2.29 8.01 -16.13
C LEU A 39 1.13 7.88 -15.15
N VAL A 40 1.12 6.81 -14.35
CA VAL A 40 0.13 6.61 -13.27
C VAL A 40 0.26 7.72 -12.23
N MET A 41 1.48 8.00 -11.75
CA MET A 41 1.74 9.05 -10.77
C MET A 41 1.41 10.44 -11.32
N PHE A 42 1.76 10.70 -12.56
CA PHE A 42 1.38 11.93 -13.27
C PHE A 42 -0.15 12.09 -13.35
N GLY A 43 -0.85 11.03 -13.76
CA GLY A 43 -2.32 11.03 -13.85
C GLY A 43 -3.01 11.29 -12.51
N ILE A 44 -2.48 10.73 -11.44
CA ILE A 44 -2.92 10.99 -10.06
C ILE A 44 -2.69 12.46 -9.68
N ALA A 45 -1.51 12.98 -10.03
CA ALA A 45 -1.12 14.36 -9.70
C ALA A 45 -1.96 15.43 -10.40
N LEU A 46 -2.59 15.12 -11.53
CA LEU A 46 -3.55 16.00 -12.19
C LEU A 46 -4.79 16.31 -11.35
N ASP A 47 -5.12 15.45 -10.38
CA ASP A 47 -6.23 15.65 -9.43
C ASP A 47 -5.84 16.48 -8.21
N LEU A 48 -4.55 16.53 -7.89
CA LEU A 48 -4.07 17.17 -6.67
C LEU A 48 -4.10 18.69 -6.83
N ARG A 49 -4.84 19.35 -5.93
CA ARG A 49 -4.92 20.81 -5.88
C ARG A 49 -4.30 21.33 -4.59
N VAL A 50 -3.59 22.44 -4.69
CA VAL A 50 -3.07 23.15 -3.51
C VAL A 50 -4.19 23.48 -2.51
N ALA A 51 -5.42 23.66 -3.00
CA ALA A 51 -6.60 23.87 -2.15
C ALA A 51 -6.92 22.67 -1.25
N ASP A 52 -6.61 21.44 -1.68
CA ASP A 52 -6.88 20.22 -0.91
C ASP A 52 -6.02 20.17 0.36
N PHE A 53 -4.79 20.69 0.29
CA PHE A 53 -3.93 20.86 1.46
C PHE A 53 -4.50 21.86 2.48
N LYS A 54 -5.16 22.93 2.02
CA LYS A 54 -5.82 23.89 2.92
C LYS A 54 -7.04 23.27 3.60
N VAL A 55 -7.76 22.39 2.90
CA VAL A 55 -8.88 21.64 3.47
C VAL A 55 -8.40 20.63 4.50
N ALA A 56 -7.27 19.95 4.21
CA ALA A 56 -6.61 19.03 5.14
C ALA A 56 -6.33 19.68 6.51
N LEU A 57 -5.84 20.91 6.49
CA LEU A 57 -5.51 21.68 7.69
C LEU A 57 -6.74 22.11 8.53
N ARG A 58 -7.96 21.97 8.02
CA ARG A 58 -9.20 22.25 8.80
C ARG A 58 -9.54 21.16 9.81
N THR A 59 -8.98 19.95 9.65
CA THR A 59 -9.17 18.85 10.60
C THR A 59 -7.83 18.21 10.98
N PRO A 60 -6.92 18.98 11.61
CA PRO A 60 -5.54 18.57 11.81
C PRO A 60 -5.41 17.32 12.67
N LYS A 61 -6.28 17.14 13.66
CA LYS A 61 -6.31 15.94 14.50
C LYS A 61 -6.60 14.68 13.69
N ALA A 62 -7.65 14.69 12.88
CA ALA A 62 -8.04 13.52 12.09
C ALA A 62 -7.00 13.20 11.01
N LEU A 63 -6.41 14.22 10.39
CA LEU A 63 -5.33 14.09 9.42
C LEU A 63 -4.08 13.46 10.06
N ALA A 64 -3.63 13.98 11.20
CA ALA A 64 -2.46 13.45 11.91
C ALA A 64 -2.67 12.00 12.34
N ILE A 65 -3.86 11.65 12.86
CA ILE A 65 -4.22 10.29 13.23
C ILE A 65 -4.20 9.38 12.00
N GLY A 66 -4.70 9.82 10.84
CA GLY A 66 -4.64 9.07 9.60
C GLY A 66 -3.21 8.80 9.13
N LEU A 67 -2.34 9.82 9.13
CA LEU A 67 -0.94 9.68 8.73
C LEU A 67 -0.14 8.80 9.71
N VAL A 68 -0.36 8.95 11.01
CA VAL A 68 0.24 8.09 12.04
C VAL A 68 -0.23 6.65 11.89
N SER A 69 -1.54 6.44 11.66
CA SER A 69 -2.09 5.12 11.42
C SER A 69 -1.44 4.44 10.21
N HIS A 70 -1.24 5.21 9.14
CA HIS A 70 -0.70 4.70 7.88
C HIS A 70 0.82 4.43 7.97
N HIS A 71 1.61 5.43 8.38
CA HIS A 71 3.07 5.37 8.29
C HIS A 71 3.78 4.79 9.51
N LEU A 72 3.13 4.73 10.67
CA LEU A 72 3.74 4.22 11.90
C LEU A 72 3.03 2.97 12.42
N LEU A 73 1.72 3.05 12.60
CA LEU A 73 0.96 1.97 13.23
C LEU A 73 0.88 0.74 12.32
N PHE A 74 0.59 0.92 11.03
CA PHE A 74 0.46 -0.21 10.11
C PHE A 74 1.79 -0.96 9.87
N PRO A 75 2.93 -0.30 9.62
CA PRO A 75 4.22 -0.99 9.60
C PRO A 75 4.56 -1.71 10.91
N ALA A 76 4.25 -1.11 12.07
CA ALA A 76 4.45 -1.75 13.38
C ALA A 76 3.59 -3.01 13.55
N PHE A 77 2.29 -2.95 13.19
CA PHE A 77 1.41 -4.11 13.19
C PHE A 77 1.86 -5.19 12.21
N THR A 78 2.37 -4.77 11.06
CA THR A 78 2.93 -5.68 10.08
C THR A 78 4.13 -6.41 10.63
N PHE A 79 5.07 -5.70 11.26
CA PHE A 79 6.23 -6.32 11.89
C PHE A 79 5.81 -7.29 13.00
N ALA A 80 4.88 -6.89 13.87
CA ALA A 80 4.34 -7.78 14.90
C ALA A 80 3.70 -9.05 14.30
N LEU A 81 2.95 -8.91 13.19
CA LEU A 81 2.37 -10.04 12.48
C LEU A 81 3.44 -10.95 11.88
N VAL A 82 4.49 -10.37 11.26
CA VAL A 82 5.64 -11.13 10.72
C VAL A 82 6.33 -11.91 11.84
N MET A 83 6.57 -11.29 13.00
CA MET A 83 7.17 -11.96 14.16
C MET A 83 6.30 -13.10 14.72
N LEU A 84 4.98 -12.97 14.60
CA LEU A 84 4.02 -14.00 15.06
C LEU A 84 3.94 -15.16 14.06
N VAL A 85 3.83 -14.86 12.77
CA VAL A 85 3.61 -15.86 11.69
C VAL A 85 4.91 -16.52 11.27
N ARG A 86 6.06 -15.79 11.39
CA ARG A 86 7.39 -16.23 10.96
C ARG A 86 7.41 -16.72 9.50
N PRO A 87 6.93 -15.94 8.54
CA PRO A 87 7.00 -16.31 7.13
C PRO A 87 8.46 -16.32 6.65
N ALA A 88 8.69 -16.85 5.43
CA ALA A 88 9.99 -16.69 4.77
C ALA A 88 10.41 -15.20 4.73
N PRO A 89 11.70 -14.88 4.91
CA PRO A 89 12.20 -13.49 4.97
C PRO A 89 11.75 -12.60 3.81
N SER A 90 11.72 -13.12 2.58
CA SER A 90 11.24 -12.36 1.41
C SER A 90 9.75 -12.04 1.47
N ILE A 91 8.94 -12.93 2.03
CA ILE A 91 7.51 -12.68 2.26
C ILE A 91 7.35 -11.61 3.34
N GLY A 92 8.09 -11.69 4.45
CA GLY A 92 8.12 -10.70 5.51
C GLY A 92 8.51 -9.30 4.99
N LEU A 93 9.56 -9.22 4.18
CA LEU A 93 9.96 -7.98 3.51
C LEU A 93 8.88 -7.45 2.57
N GLY A 94 8.19 -8.32 1.83
CA GLY A 94 7.06 -7.94 0.98
C GLY A 94 5.90 -7.34 1.77
N MET A 95 5.57 -7.92 2.92
CA MET A 95 4.55 -7.39 3.83
C MET A 95 4.95 -6.01 4.38
N LEU A 96 6.20 -5.85 4.82
CA LEU A 96 6.74 -4.56 5.29
C LEU A 96 6.78 -3.51 4.17
N LEU A 97 7.16 -3.90 2.96
CA LEU A 97 7.15 -2.99 1.80
C LEU A 97 5.73 -2.49 1.51
N VAL A 98 4.75 -3.39 1.44
CA VAL A 98 3.34 -3.02 1.21
C VAL A 98 2.85 -2.08 2.30
N ALA A 99 3.14 -2.37 3.57
CA ALA A 99 2.75 -1.52 4.69
C ALA A 99 3.44 -0.15 4.71
N SER A 100 4.59 -0.04 4.03
CA SER A 100 5.37 1.19 3.92
C SER A 100 5.06 2.01 2.68
N CYS A 101 4.35 1.43 1.70
CA CYS A 101 3.88 2.14 0.50
C CYS A 101 2.83 3.21 0.85
N PRO A 102 2.63 4.24 0.02
CA PRO A 102 1.57 5.23 0.25
C PRO A 102 0.18 4.63 0.08
N ALA A 103 -0.82 5.32 0.62
CA ALA A 103 -2.22 4.97 0.42
C ALA A 103 -2.59 4.95 -1.08
N GLY A 104 -3.35 3.95 -1.46
CA GLY A 104 -3.83 3.81 -2.84
C GLY A 104 -5.04 4.72 -3.10
N HIS A 105 -5.05 5.45 -4.21
CA HIS A 105 -6.13 6.41 -4.53
C HIS A 105 -7.54 5.80 -4.61
N ILE A 106 -7.64 4.49 -4.80
CA ILE A 106 -8.92 3.80 -4.77
C ILE A 106 -9.57 3.81 -3.37
N SER A 107 -8.79 4.11 -2.31
CA SER A 107 -9.30 4.33 -0.95
C SER A 107 -10.35 5.45 -0.90
N ASN A 108 -10.17 6.52 -1.68
CA ASN A 108 -11.09 7.63 -1.76
C ASN A 108 -12.47 7.19 -2.29
N PHE A 109 -12.49 6.30 -3.27
CA PHE A 109 -13.72 5.71 -3.79
C PHE A 109 -14.43 4.86 -2.71
N PHE A 110 -13.69 4.00 -2.01
CA PHE A 110 -14.26 3.18 -0.93
C PHE A 110 -14.74 4.03 0.24
N THR A 111 -13.99 5.07 0.60
CA THR A 111 -14.39 6.04 1.62
C THR A 111 -15.70 6.74 1.26
N HIS A 112 -15.82 7.23 0.02
CA HIS A 112 -17.04 7.85 -0.48
C HIS A 112 -18.22 6.87 -0.42
N ARG A 113 -18.04 5.67 -0.96
CA ARG A 113 -19.04 4.60 -0.97
C ARG A 113 -19.49 4.21 0.45
N ALA A 114 -18.55 4.17 1.39
CA ALA A 114 -18.80 3.87 2.81
C ALA A 114 -19.41 5.04 3.60
N ARG A 115 -19.74 6.15 2.95
CA ARG A 115 -20.23 7.39 3.61
C ARG A 115 -19.22 7.94 4.64
N GLY A 116 -17.92 7.71 4.42
CA GLY A 116 -16.84 8.34 5.15
C GLY A 116 -16.67 9.81 4.77
N LYS A 117 -15.63 10.46 5.30
CA LYS A 117 -15.27 11.83 4.97
C LYS A 117 -14.24 11.83 3.83
N THR A 118 -14.72 11.97 2.60
CA THR A 118 -13.90 11.87 1.39
C THR A 118 -12.79 12.92 1.35
N GLU A 119 -13.05 14.13 1.83
CA GLU A 119 -12.05 15.21 1.88
C GLU A 119 -10.87 14.84 2.80
N LEU A 120 -11.13 14.17 3.92
CA LEU A 120 -10.09 13.66 4.82
C LEU A 120 -9.29 12.54 4.12
N SER A 121 -9.97 11.63 3.45
CA SER A 121 -9.34 10.53 2.71
C SER A 121 -8.41 11.06 1.63
N VAL A 122 -8.85 11.97 0.78
CA VAL A 122 -8.03 12.65 -0.25
C VAL A 122 -6.82 13.32 0.39
N SER A 123 -7.01 13.99 1.53
CA SER A 123 -5.93 14.68 2.22
C SER A 123 -4.87 13.71 2.76
N ILE A 124 -5.31 12.60 3.38
CA ILE A 124 -4.38 11.57 3.90
C ILE A 124 -3.62 10.93 2.74
N SER A 125 -4.31 10.48 1.68
CA SER A 125 -3.64 9.84 0.54
C SER A 125 -2.65 10.76 -0.16
N THR A 126 -2.98 12.04 -0.33
CA THR A 126 -2.08 13.03 -0.93
C THR A 126 -0.82 13.24 -0.08
N LEU A 127 -0.99 13.46 1.22
CA LEU A 127 0.16 13.68 2.12
C LEU A 127 0.96 12.39 2.34
N SER A 128 0.28 11.24 2.39
CA SER A 128 0.92 9.93 2.45
C SER A 128 1.81 9.68 1.24
N MET A 129 1.37 10.07 0.05
CA MET A 129 2.17 9.94 -1.17
C MET A 129 3.45 10.77 -1.11
N LEU A 130 3.37 12.03 -0.66
CA LEU A 130 4.55 12.88 -0.48
C LEU A 130 5.48 12.34 0.62
N ALA A 131 4.90 11.93 1.75
CA ALA A 131 5.65 11.38 2.87
C ALA A 131 6.33 10.05 2.50
N SER A 132 5.74 9.24 1.63
CA SER A 132 6.26 7.91 1.26
C SER A 132 7.62 7.97 0.57
N ILE A 133 7.98 9.08 -0.06
CA ILE A 133 9.32 9.28 -0.64
C ILE A 133 10.40 9.00 0.43
N VAL A 134 10.14 9.44 1.66
CA VAL A 134 11.05 9.27 2.80
C VAL A 134 10.61 8.08 3.68
N MET A 135 9.30 7.97 3.97
CA MET A 135 8.80 6.99 4.92
C MET A 135 8.86 5.55 4.43
N THR A 136 8.75 5.32 3.11
CA THR A 136 8.83 3.95 2.57
C THR A 136 10.22 3.34 2.81
N PRO A 137 11.34 3.93 2.36
CA PRO A 137 12.66 3.37 2.61
C PRO A 137 13.00 3.32 4.11
N LEU A 138 12.62 4.34 4.89
CA LEU A 138 12.86 4.35 6.33
C LEU A 138 12.13 3.20 7.05
N ASN A 139 10.84 2.99 6.77
CA ASN A 139 10.09 1.91 7.40
C ASN A 139 10.62 0.53 7.01
N VAL A 140 10.86 0.29 5.72
CA VAL A 140 11.41 -1.00 5.27
C VAL A 140 12.76 -1.26 5.93
N GLY A 141 13.67 -0.29 5.91
CA GLY A 141 15.00 -0.40 6.52
C GLY A 141 14.94 -0.60 8.03
N PHE A 142 14.15 0.22 8.73
CA PHE A 142 14.02 0.16 10.18
C PHE A 142 13.43 -1.17 10.66
N TRP A 143 12.30 -1.59 10.11
CA TRP A 143 11.62 -2.79 10.58
C TRP A 143 12.33 -4.07 10.15
N ALA A 144 12.91 -4.12 8.93
CA ALA A 144 13.70 -5.27 8.51
C ALA A 144 14.95 -5.46 9.35
N ALA A 145 15.58 -4.37 9.82
CA ALA A 145 16.76 -4.44 10.68
C ALA A 145 16.48 -5.04 12.07
N GLN A 146 15.21 -5.07 12.52
CA GLN A 146 14.82 -5.67 13.80
C GLN A 146 14.78 -7.21 13.76
N ASP A 147 14.85 -7.83 12.57
CA ASP A 147 14.92 -9.27 12.40
C ASP A 147 16.22 -9.65 11.67
N ALA A 148 16.93 -10.64 12.20
CA ALA A 148 18.26 -11.01 11.70
C ALA A 148 18.22 -11.53 10.25
N GLN A 149 17.19 -12.31 9.89
CA GLN A 149 17.08 -12.92 8.56
C GLN A 149 16.64 -11.89 7.52
N MET A 150 15.57 -11.11 7.81
CA MET A 150 15.13 -10.03 6.92
C MET A 150 16.22 -8.97 6.76
N GLY A 151 16.92 -8.60 7.85
CA GLY A 151 18.02 -7.64 7.80
C GLY A 151 19.23 -8.16 6.99
N ALA A 152 19.54 -9.45 7.07
CA ALA A 152 20.59 -10.06 6.24
C ALA A 152 20.18 -10.06 4.76
N LEU A 153 18.94 -10.47 4.46
CA LEU A 153 18.42 -10.47 3.11
C LEU A 153 18.37 -9.05 2.51
N LEU A 154 17.93 -8.04 3.28
CA LEU A 154 17.94 -6.65 2.84
C LEU A 154 19.34 -6.14 2.50
N ARG A 155 20.34 -6.46 3.34
CA ARG A 155 21.75 -6.08 3.10
C ARG A 155 22.34 -6.77 1.87
N SER A 156 21.87 -7.96 1.49
CA SER A 156 22.37 -8.67 0.30
C SER A 156 22.13 -7.91 -1.01
N PHE A 157 21.17 -6.99 -1.04
CA PHE A 157 20.93 -6.12 -2.19
C PHE A 157 21.86 -4.91 -2.26
N SER A 158 22.78 -4.73 -1.29
CA SER A 158 23.75 -3.62 -1.26
C SER A 158 23.13 -2.25 -1.49
N LEU A 159 21.90 -2.05 -1.02
CA LEU A 159 21.14 -0.82 -1.22
C LEU A 159 21.80 0.30 -0.40
N ASP A 160 22.30 1.31 -1.08
CA ASP A 160 22.62 2.60 -0.44
C ASP A 160 21.30 3.34 -0.16
N PRO A 161 20.96 3.61 1.12
CA PRO A 161 19.72 4.30 1.48
C PRO A 161 19.55 5.67 0.81
N LEU A 162 20.64 6.39 0.56
CA LEU A 162 20.60 7.70 -0.10
C LEU A 162 20.31 7.57 -1.60
N HIS A 163 20.91 6.60 -2.27
CA HIS A 163 20.58 6.28 -3.66
C HIS A 163 19.13 5.83 -3.80
N MET A 164 18.67 4.92 -2.95
CA MET A 164 17.29 4.45 -2.94
C MET A 164 16.29 5.62 -2.70
N LEU A 165 16.61 6.51 -1.77
CA LEU A 165 15.81 7.73 -1.53
C LEU A 165 15.76 8.62 -2.78
N GLY A 166 16.91 8.84 -3.42
CA GLY A 166 17.02 9.63 -4.64
C GLY A 166 16.21 9.04 -5.80
N ASP A 167 16.31 7.75 -6.03
CA ASP A 167 15.59 7.04 -7.08
C ASP A 167 14.08 7.05 -6.84
N ILE A 168 13.64 6.83 -5.59
CA ILE A 168 12.22 6.94 -5.22
C ILE A 168 11.75 8.39 -5.40
N ALA A 169 12.54 9.39 -5.00
CA ALA A 169 12.20 10.79 -5.18
C ALA A 169 12.08 11.16 -6.68
N MET A 170 12.95 10.63 -7.52
CA MET A 170 12.85 10.83 -8.98
C MET A 170 11.64 10.09 -9.57
N LEU A 171 11.46 8.84 -9.19
CA LEU A 171 10.42 7.97 -9.76
C LEU A 171 9.00 8.44 -9.39
N LEU A 172 8.82 8.97 -8.18
CA LEU A 172 7.53 9.48 -7.69
C LEU A 172 7.44 11.00 -7.76
N GLY A 173 8.48 11.68 -7.31
CA GLY A 173 8.46 13.14 -7.10
C GLY A 173 8.39 13.89 -8.44
N VAL A 174 9.15 13.48 -9.46
CA VAL A 174 9.16 14.17 -10.76
C VAL A 174 7.80 14.08 -11.45
N PRO A 175 7.18 12.90 -11.65
CA PRO A 175 5.85 12.83 -12.26
C PRO A 175 4.78 13.54 -11.42
N LEU A 176 4.88 13.46 -10.10
CA LEU A 176 3.96 14.13 -9.18
C LEU A 176 4.06 15.66 -9.32
N ALA A 177 5.28 16.21 -9.28
CA ALA A 177 5.52 17.63 -9.44
C ALA A 177 5.07 18.13 -10.83
N ALA A 178 5.36 17.37 -11.89
CA ALA A 178 4.94 17.69 -13.24
C ALA A 178 3.40 17.72 -13.38
N GLY A 179 2.71 16.72 -12.83
CA GLY A 179 1.25 16.65 -12.85
C GLY A 179 0.60 17.80 -12.08
N MET A 180 1.10 18.10 -10.88
CA MET A 180 0.63 19.23 -10.06
C MET A 180 0.89 20.57 -10.76
N LEU A 181 2.05 20.75 -11.40
CA LEU A 181 2.37 21.96 -12.15
C LEU A 181 1.43 22.15 -13.34
N ILE A 182 1.15 21.08 -14.08
CA ILE A 182 0.19 21.10 -15.19
C ILE A 182 -1.23 21.37 -14.67
N ALA A 183 -1.64 20.75 -13.59
CA ALA A 183 -2.94 21.02 -12.96
C ALA A 183 -3.09 22.49 -12.54
N ALA A 184 -2.02 23.10 -12.03
CA ALA A 184 -2.00 24.50 -11.64
C ALA A 184 -1.98 25.49 -12.82
N ARG A 185 -1.18 25.18 -13.88
CA ARG A 185 -0.99 26.08 -15.03
C ARG A 185 -2.05 25.89 -16.12
N LEU A 186 -2.55 24.68 -16.30
CA LEU A 186 -3.47 24.25 -17.36
C LEU A 186 -4.68 23.52 -16.79
N PRO A 187 -5.52 24.15 -15.94
CA PRO A 187 -6.60 23.48 -15.21
C PRO A 187 -7.66 22.87 -16.14
N ALA A 188 -7.92 23.49 -17.31
CA ALA A 188 -8.85 22.96 -18.29
C ALA A 188 -8.36 21.64 -18.91
N PHE A 189 -7.06 21.55 -19.21
CA PHE A 189 -6.42 20.33 -19.68
C PHE A 189 -6.44 19.24 -18.60
N ALA A 190 -6.03 19.57 -17.38
CA ALA A 190 -6.02 18.63 -16.25
C ALA A 190 -7.41 18.03 -16.04
N LYS A 191 -8.48 18.86 -16.03
CA LYS A 191 -9.87 18.40 -15.90
C LYS A 191 -10.29 17.44 -17.02
N LYS A 192 -9.84 17.69 -18.26
CA LYS A 192 -10.16 16.85 -19.42
C LYS A 192 -9.35 15.56 -19.44
N ALA A 193 -8.08 15.62 -19.05
CA ALA A 193 -7.15 14.48 -19.08
C ALA A 193 -7.35 13.51 -17.89
N HIS A 194 -7.81 14.00 -16.74
CA HIS A 194 -7.94 13.21 -15.50
C HIS A 194 -8.75 11.92 -15.69
N GLY A 195 -9.96 11.99 -16.26
CA GLY A 195 -10.81 10.81 -16.47
C GLY A 195 -10.13 9.71 -17.30
N PRO A 196 -9.69 10.02 -18.54
CA PRO A 196 -8.94 9.09 -19.37
C PRO A 196 -7.67 8.53 -18.69
N MET A 197 -6.89 9.37 -18.02
CA MET A 197 -5.66 8.95 -17.32
C MET A 197 -5.96 8.00 -16.16
N ARG A 198 -7.03 8.22 -15.41
CA ARG A 198 -7.45 7.32 -14.34
C ARG A 198 -7.80 5.93 -14.87
N VAL A 199 -8.57 5.86 -15.96
CA VAL A 199 -8.93 4.58 -16.60
C VAL A 199 -7.69 3.90 -17.15
N PHE A 200 -6.84 4.64 -17.86
CA PHE A 200 -5.56 4.15 -18.37
C PHE A 200 -4.69 3.57 -17.24
N SER A 201 -4.48 4.32 -16.16
CA SER A 201 -3.69 3.89 -15.01
C SER A 201 -4.22 2.59 -14.38
N LEU A 202 -5.55 2.48 -14.25
CA LEU A 202 -6.18 1.28 -13.72
C LEU A 202 -5.98 0.07 -14.64
N LEU A 203 -6.21 0.24 -15.95
CA LEU A 203 -6.07 -0.85 -16.93
C LEU A 203 -4.61 -1.33 -16.99
N VAL A 204 -3.66 -0.40 -16.97
CA VAL A 204 -2.25 -0.74 -17.00
C VAL A 204 -1.81 -1.44 -15.72
N LEU A 205 -2.25 -0.96 -14.54
CA LEU A 205 -1.96 -1.61 -13.26
C LEU A 205 -2.53 -3.03 -13.23
N VAL A 206 -3.80 -3.21 -13.62
CA VAL A 206 -4.42 -4.54 -13.69
C VAL A 206 -3.69 -5.42 -14.69
N GLY A 207 -3.39 -4.92 -15.89
CA GLY A 207 -2.64 -5.65 -16.91
C GLY A 207 -1.26 -6.07 -16.42
N PHE A 208 -0.56 -5.18 -15.72
CA PHE A 208 0.73 -5.49 -15.12
C PHE A 208 0.64 -6.58 -14.04
N VAL A 209 -0.29 -6.47 -13.09
CA VAL A 209 -0.50 -7.47 -12.03
C VAL A 209 -0.86 -8.82 -12.62
N VAL A 210 -1.80 -8.85 -13.57
CA VAL A 210 -2.21 -10.09 -14.25
C VAL A 210 -1.05 -10.67 -15.06
N GLY A 211 -0.31 -9.84 -15.79
CA GLY A 211 0.88 -10.25 -16.55
C GLY A 211 1.97 -10.83 -15.65
N ALA A 212 2.30 -10.17 -14.55
CA ALA A 212 3.28 -10.65 -13.59
C ALA A 212 2.87 -12.01 -12.98
N LEU A 213 1.61 -12.17 -12.61
CA LEU A 213 1.08 -13.46 -12.13
C LEU A 213 1.10 -14.54 -13.21
N ALA A 214 0.70 -14.22 -14.45
CA ALA A 214 0.66 -15.18 -15.55
C ALA A 214 2.07 -15.68 -15.92
N LEU A 215 3.05 -14.78 -16.01
CA LEU A 215 4.45 -15.12 -16.33
C LEU A 215 5.11 -15.94 -15.22
N ASN A 216 4.63 -15.86 -13.99
CA ASN A 216 5.18 -16.55 -12.83
C ASN A 216 4.15 -17.49 -12.17
N TRP A 217 3.22 -18.02 -12.98
CA TRP A 217 2.08 -18.84 -12.49
C TRP A 217 2.51 -20.06 -11.68
N ALA A 218 3.58 -20.74 -12.07
CA ALA A 218 4.10 -21.91 -11.35
C ALA A 218 4.51 -21.55 -9.93
N VAL A 219 5.30 -20.48 -9.77
CA VAL A 219 5.75 -19.97 -8.47
C VAL A 219 4.55 -19.49 -7.65
N PHE A 220 3.63 -18.72 -8.26
CA PHE A 220 2.43 -18.26 -7.56
C PHE A 220 1.61 -19.43 -7.03
N ARG A 221 1.36 -20.47 -7.84
CA ARG A 221 0.56 -21.65 -7.45
C ARG A 221 1.17 -22.42 -6.29
N GLU A 222 2.50 -22.52 -6.24
CA GLU A 222 3.24 -23.20 -5.19
C GLU A 222 3.05 -22.51 -3.83
N TYR A 223 3.17 -21.17 -3.82
CA TYR A 223 3.11 -20.39 -2.58
C TYR A 223 1.74 -19.75 -2.32
N ALA A 224 0.77 -19.88 -3.26
CA ALA A 224 -0.51 -19.16 -3.22
C ALA A 224 -1.29 -19.38 -1.92
N ARG A 225 -1.36 -20.61 -1.41
CA ARG A 225 -2.15 -20.92 -0.20
C ARG A 225 -1.70 -20.09 0.99
N PHE A 226 -0.39 -20.02 1.22
CA PHE A 226 0.18 -19.28 2.33
C PHE A 226 0.05 -17.77 2.12
N VAL A 227 0.43 -17.28 0.93
CA VAL A 227 0.39 -15.84 0.61
C VAL A 227 -1.05 -15.30 0.65
N VAL A 228 -2.01 -16.02 0.08
CA VAL A 228 -3.43 -15.63 0.12
C VAL A 228 -3.90 -15.46 1.56
N PHE A 229 -3.62 -16.43 2.42
CA PHE A 229 -4.04 -16.39 3.82
C PHE A 229 -3.35 -15.26 4.61
N VAL A 230 -2.05 -15.12 4.46
CA VAL A 230 -1.27 -14.07 5.15
C VAL A 230 -1.72 -12.68 4.73
N VAL A 231 -1.90 -12.43 3.42
CA VAL A 231 -2.36 -11.13 2.92
C VAL A 231 -3.79 -10.82 3.37
N LEU A 232 -4.67 -11.83 3.46
CA LEU A 232 -6.02 -11.66 3.99
C LEU A 232 -5.98 -11.14 5.44
N ILE A 233 -5.21 -11.80 6.31
CA ILE A 233 -5.06 -11.38 7.71
C ILE A 233 -4.40 -10.01 7.80
N HIS A 234 -3.33 -9.80 7.04
CA HIS A 234 -2.56 -8.55 7.04
C HIS A 234 -3.43 -7.36 6.62
N ASN A 235 -4.25 -7.51 5.56
CA ASN A 235 -5.17 -6.46 5.13
C ASN A 235 -6.32 -6.23 6.13
N ALA A 236 -6.87 -7.31 6.70
CA ALA A 236 -7.88 -7.20 7.75
C ALA A 236 -7.34 -6.46 8.98
N LEU A 237 -6.08 -6.74 9.37
CA LEU A 237 -5.38 -6.05 10.46
C LEU A 237 -5.19 -4.55 10.14
N ALA A 238 -4.84 -4.21 8.89
CA ALA A 238 -4.69 -2.83 8.46
C ALA A 238 -6.02 -2.05 8.55
N LEU A 239 -7.11 -2.61 7.99
CA LEU A 239 -8.45 -2.00 8.00
C LEU A 239 -8.98 -1.86 9.44
N ALA A 240 -8.90 -2.92 10.23
CA ALA A 240 -9.38 -2.95 11.61
C ALA A 240 -8.50 -2.08 12.53
N GLY A 241 -7.18 -2.12 12.36
CA GLY A 241 -6.21 -1.33 13.12
C GLY A 241 -6.41 0.16 12.87
N GLY A 242 -6.55 0.57 11.60
CA GLY A 242 -6.83 1.97 11.24
C GLY A 242 -8.15 2.46 11.82
N TYR A 243 -9.22 1.67 11.72
CA TYR A 243 -10.50 2.00 12.33
C TYR A 243 -10.42 2.07 13.86
N GLY A 244 -9.81 1.05 14.47
CA GLY A 244 -9.67 0.94 15.93
C GLY A 244 -8.84 2.08 16.52
N PHE A 245 -7.72 2.43 15.89
CA PHE A 245 -6.88 3.55 16.30
C PHE A 245 -7.62 4.88 16.20
N ALA A 246 -8.29 5.13 15.08
CA ALA A 246 -9.10 6.33 14.91
C ALA A 246 -10.25 6.42 15.95
N ARG A 247 -10.85 5.27 16.31
CA ARG A 247 -11.84 5.18 17.37
C ARG A 247 -11.26 5.49 18.74
N ALA A 248 -10.12 4.89 19.08
CA ALA A 248 -9.42 5.14 20.35
C ALA A 248 -8.99 6.60 20.50
N ALA A 249 -8.62 7.24 19.38
CA ALA A 249 -8.29 8.67 19.33
C ALA A 249 -9.55 9.60 19.39
N GLY A 250 -10.75 9.06 19.51
CA GLY A 250 -11.99 9.81 19.66
C GLY A 250 -12.51 10.46 18.37
N LEU A 251 -12.10 9.98 17.18
CA LEU A 251 -12.63 10.50 15.93
C LEU A 251 -14.11 10.09 15.74
N VAL A 252 -14.86 10.92 14.99
CA VAL A 252 -16.24 10.62 14.62
C VAL A 252 -16.29 9.49 13.59
N GLU A 253 -17.42 8.80 13.48
CA GLU A 253 -17.56 7.58 12.66
C GLU A 253 -17.16 7.78 11.19
N ARG A 254 -17.49 8.94 10.59
CA ARG A 254 -17.11 9.25 9.20
C ARG A 254 -15.59 9.32 9.01
N ASP A 255 -14.89 9.91 9.97
CA ASP A 255 -13.42 10.03 9.94
C ASP A 255 -12.76 8.67 10.20
N ARG A 256 -13.33 7.82 11.11
CA ARG A 256 -12.84 6.45 11.36
C ARG A 256 -12.85 5.59 10.10
N ARG A 257 -13.94 5.67 9.31
CA ARG A 257 -14.06 4.96 8.03
C ARG A 257 -13.02 5.43 7.02
N SER A 258 -12.75 6.73 6.96
CA SER A 258 -11.71 7.30 6.11
C SER A 258 -10.33 6.76 6.51
N VAL A 259 -9.97 6.83 7.79
CA VAL A 259 -8.68 6.33 8.30
C VAL A 259 -8.54 4.82 8.05
N ALA A 260 -9.61 4.03 8.23
CA ALA A 260 -9.57 2.60 7.95
C ALA A 260 -9.18 2.29 6.50
N PHE A 261 -9.82 2.95 5.53
CA PHE A 261 -9.48 2.73 4.12
C PHE A 261 -8.11 3.29 3.76
N GLU A 262 -7.71 4.43 4.30
CA GLU A 262 -6.39 4.99 4.04
C GLU A 262 -5.26 4.12 4.62
N THR A 263 -5.52 3.39 5.70
CA THR A 263 -4.55 2.44 6.27
C THR A 263 -4.58 1.09 5.55
N GLY A 264 -5.76 0.62 5.13
CA GLY A 264 -5.92 -0.73 4.57
C GLY A 264 -5.84 -0.83 3.04
N ILE A 265 -5.83 0.28 2.31
CA ILE A 265 -5.76 0.31 0.85
C ILE A 265 -4.44 0.95 0.43
N GLN A 266 -3.53 0.12 -0.07
CA GLN A 266 -2.15 0.51 -0.37
C GLN A 266 -1.90 0.68 -1.87
N ASN A 267 -0.88 1.45 -2.23
CA ASN A 267 -0.40 1.55 -3.61
C ASN A 267 0.52 0.36 -3.95
N SER A 268 -0.08 -0.80 -4.16
CA SER A 268 0.65 -2.03 -4.52
C SER A 268 1.33 -1.96 -5.88
N GLY A 269 0.84 -1.11 -6.79
CA GLY A 269 1.52 -0.85 -8.06
C GLY A 269 2.91 -0.25 -7.85
N LEU A 270 3.02 0.76 -6.98
CA LEU A 270 4.31 1.27 -6.55
C LEU A 270 5.14 0.19 -5.86
N GLY A 271 4.53 -0.59 -4.95
CA GLY A 271 5.23 -1.67 -4.27
C GLY A 271 5.89 -2.64 -5.25
N LEU A 272 5.17 -3.07 -6.30
CA LEU A 272 5.74 -3.93 -7.35
C LEU A 272 6.90 -3.27 -8.09
N VAL A 273 6.78 -1.99 -8.43
CA VAL A 273 7.87 -1.24 -9.07
C VAL A 273 9.11 -1.23 -8.18
N LEU A 274 8.95 -0.99 -6.89
CA LEU A 274 10.06 -1.00 -5.94
C LEU A 274 10.70 -2.39 -5.84
N VAL A 275 9.91 -3.49 -5.86
CA VAL A 275 10.42 -4.85 -5.87
C VAL A 275 11.32 -5.11 -7.07
N PHE A 276 10.90 -4.67 -8.26
CA PHE A 276 11.69 -4.90 -9.47
C PHE A 276 12.89 -3.97 -9.62
N ASN A 277 12.83 -2.74 -9.10
CA ASN A 277 13.94 -1.79 -9.23
C ASN A 277 15.03 -1.99 -8.16
N PHE A 278 14.64 -2.42 -6.95
CA PHE A 278 15.57 -2.43 -5.80
C PHE A 278 15.83 -3.83 -5.24
N PHE A 279 15.00 -4.82 -5.58
CA PHE A 279 15.06 -6.15 -4.99
C PHE A 279 15.13 -7.27 -6.05
N ASP A 280 15.55 -6.96 -7.27
CA ASP A 280 15.72 -7.90 -8.39
C ASP A 280 14.50 -8.82 -8.60
N GLY A 281 13.28 -8.30 -8.38
CA GLY A 281 12.07 -9.11 -8.51
C GLY A 281 11.99 -10.27 -7.50
N LEU A 282 12.48 -10.07 -6.27
CA LEU A 282 12.49 -11.09 -5.22
C LEU A 282 11.10 -11.72 -5.05
N GLY A 283 11.01 -13.04 -5.26
CA GLY A 283 9.76 -13.77 -5.48
C GLY A 283 8.74 -13.58 -4.36
N GLY A 284 9.15 -13.76 -3.10
CA GLY A 284 8.26 -13.57 -1.95
C GLY A 284 7.68 -12.16 -1.85
N MET A 285 8.52 -11.13 -2.05
CA MET A 285 8.08 -9.73 -2.07
C MET A 285 7.09 -9.47 -3.20
N ALA A 286 7.41 -9.93 -4.40
CA ALA A 286 6.60 -9.69 -5.59
C ALA A 286 5.21 -10.34 -5.49
N ILE A 287 5.14 -11.61 -5.05
CA ILE A 287 3.88 -12.34 -4.92
C ILE A 287 2.97 -11.72 -3.86
N VAL A 288 3.52 -11.35 -2.70
CA VAL A 288 2.77 -10.67 -1.64
C VAL A 288 2.20 -9.35 -2.16
N THR A 289 3.04 -8.55 -2.81
CA THR A 289 2.65 -7.23 -3.32
C THR A 289 1.62 -7.31 -4.44
N ALA A 290 1.78 -8.27 -5.37
CA ALA A 290 0.83 -8.50 -6.45
C ALA A 290 -0.53 -8.96 -5.92
N TRP A 291 -0.53 -9.95 -5.00
CA TRP A 291 -1.76 -10.45 -4.42
C TRP A 291 -2.47 -9.40 -3.54
N TRP A 292 -1.71 -8.58 -2.83
CA TRP A 292 -2.29 -7.43 -2.11
C TRP A 292 -3.06 -6.51 -3.05
N GLY A 293 -2.49 -6.22 -4.23
CA GLY A 293 -3.13 -5.38 -5.24
C GLY A 293 -4.51 -5.86 -5.69
N ILE A 294 -4.73 -7.16 -5.69
CA ILE A 294 -6.03 -7.76 -5.98
C ILE A 294 -6.92 -7.76 -4.74
N TRP A 295 -6.39 -8.27 -3.62
CA TRP A 295 -7.18 -8.53 -2.43
C TRP A 295 -7.71 -7.25 -1.77
N HIS A 296 -6.93 -6.18 -1.69
CA HIS A 296 -7.38 -4.94 -1.04
C HIS A 296 -8.59 -4.32 -1.76
N ILE A 297 -8.70 -4.50 -3.09
CA ILE A 297 -9.88 -4.05 -3.86
C ILE A 297 -11.11 -4.85 -3.45
N VAL A 298 -10.98 -6.17 -3.34
CA VAL A 298 -12.06 -7.06 -2.91
C VAL A 298 -12.51 -6.71 -1.48
N ALA A 299 -11.56 -6.61 -0.55
CA ALA A 299 -11.82 -6.26 0.85
C ALA A 299 -12.45 -4.86 0.98
N GLY A 300 -11.92 -3.88 0.24
CA GLY A 300 -12.46 -2.52 0.17
C GLY A 300 -13.89 -2.49 -0.35
N MET A 301 -14.20 -3.28 -1.39
CA MET A 301 -15.57 -3.39 -1.93
C MET A 301 -16.52 -4.02 -0.91
N ILE A 302 -16.12 -5.11 -0.26
CA ILE A 302 -16.93 -5.78 0.77
C ILE A 302 -17.21 -4.81 1.92
N LEU A 303 -16.17 -4.21 2.50
CA LEU A 303 -16.30 -3.33 3.66
C LEU A 303 -17.07 -2.04 3.34
N SER A 304 -16.82 -1.42 2.17
CA SER A 304 -17.54 -0.21 1.76
C SER A 304 -19.02 -0.51 1.50
N THR A 305 -19.36 -1.68 0.95
CA THR A 305 -20.75 -2.11 0.75
C THR A 305 -21.46 -2.35 2.09
N TYR A 306 -20.77 -2.98 3.06
CA TYR A 306 -21.29 -3.16 4.41
C TYR A 306 -21.59 -1.82 5.09
N TRP A 307 -20.65 -0.87 5.04
CA TRP A 307 -20.86 0.46 5.63
C TRP A 307 -21.83 1.34 4.86
N MET A 308 -21.97 1.19 3.56
CA MET A 308 -22.98 1.90 2.76
C MET A 308 -24.40 1.63 3.29
N ARG A 309 -24.66 0.38 3.71
CA ARG A 309 -25.94 -0.06 4.26
C ARG A 309 -26.16 0.38 5.73
N ARG A 310 -25.12 0.93 6.38
CA ARG A 310 -25.14 1.38 7.78
C ARG A 310 -24.68 2.84 7.86
N PRO A 311 -25.58 3.80 7.58
CA PRO A 311 -25.21 5.22 7.60
C PRO A 311 -24.71 5.61 8.99
N PRO A 312 -23.63 6.45 9.07
CA PRO A 312 -23.16 6.97 10.35
C PRO A 312 -24.24 7.85 10.98
N LEU A 313 -24.40 7.74 12.31
CA LEU A 313 -25.31 8.60 13.04
C LEU A 313 -24.92 10.08 12.88
N PRO A 314 -25.91 11.01 12.81
CA PRO A 314 -25.62 12.44 12.82
C PRO A 314 -24.79 12.82 14.05
N ALA A 315 -23.84 13.73 13.89
CA ALA A 315 -22.91 14.12 14.96
C ALA A 315 -23.59 14.60 16.26
N ARG A 316 -24.82 15.11 16.19
CA ARG A 316 -25.63 15.56 17.36
C ARG A 316 -26.18 14.40 18.20
N ALA A 317 -26.41 13.23 17.63
CA ALA A 317 -26.94 12.08 18.38
C ALA A 317 -25.84 11.33 19.18
N ALA A 318 -24.57 11.48 18.82
CA ALA A 318 -23.46 10.82 19.51
C ALA A 318 -23.14 11.46 20.88
N VAL A 319 -23.54 12.72 21.11
CA VAL A 319 -23.30 13.43 22.38
C VAL A 319 -24.40 13.15 23.39
N ALA A 320 -25.63 12.87 22.94
CA ALA A 320 -26.79 12.61 23.79
C ALA A 320 -26.83 11.20 24.41
N GLY A 321 -26.03 10.26 23.92
CA GLY A 321 -25.97 8.88 24.44
C GLY A 321 -24.83 8.64 25.46
N GLN A 322 -24.12 9.68 25.89
CA GLN A 322 -23.03 9.62 26.88
C GLN A 322 -23.34 10.41 28.17
N ALA A 323 -24.60 10.87 28.36
CA ALA A 323 -25.09 11.52 29.57
C ALA A 323 -25.87 10.52 30.45
#